data_0b6137c20676f5a56b9088b9adfaa607
#
_entry.id   0b6137c20676f5a56b9088b9adfaa607
#
_cell.length_a   1.000
_cell.length_b   1.000
_cell.length_c   1.000
_cell.angle_alpha   90.00
_cell.angle_beta   90.00
_cell.angle_gamma   90.00
#
_symmetry.space_group_name_H-M   'P 1'
#
loop_
_entity.id
_entity.type
_entity.pdbx_description
1 polymer ?
#
loop_
_entity_poly.entity_id
_entity_poly.type
_entity_poly.pdbx_seq_one_letter_code
_entity_poly.pdbx_strand_id
1 'polypeptide(L)'
;KAGQLLVRIDDRDFHAALMSAQADVAAAKASVANYEAEIARQPALVDQARATLRADDATLEFARANAARYRNLSETGAGTTQEQQHAASALAEELAQQARNRAAFVATEQNLDVLKTQRDKAAGALAHAEAALEQAKLNLSYTEIHAPVDGKVGRRSARVGAFVTTGAPLLAIVPLSDAYIVANFQENQLARMRPGDTVRIKVDSFPGVVIRGHVDSLAPATGVSFAPIAPDNATGNFTKIVQRVPVKITIDHGQQATSALSVGLSVETEVAVGRRADMRIAGADAK
;
A
#
# COMPACT_ATOMS: atom_id res chain seq x y z
N LYS A 1 21.19 -6.49 -15.61
CA LYS A 1 21.47 -6.33 -14.17
C LYS A 1 20.20 -5.93 -13.47
N ALA A 2 20.07 -6.24 -12.18
CA ALA A 2 18.96 -5.77 -11.34
C ALA A 2 18.81 -4.24 -11.48
N GLY A 3 17.56 -3.75 -11.54
CA GLY A 3 17.25 -2.34 -11.76
C GLY A 3 17.42 -1.83 -13.20
N GLN A 4 17.92 -2.63 -14.12
CA GLN A 4 18.07 -2.23 -15.52
C GLN A 4 16.70 -2.13 -16.20
N LEU A 5 16.44 -1.03 -16.90
CA LEU A 5 15.23 -0.87 -17.72
C LEU A 5 15.25 -1.87 -18.87
N LEU A 6 14.18 -2.63 -19.01
CA LEU A 6 14.02 -3.69 -19.99
C LEU A 6 12.96 -3.38 -21.05
N VAL A 7 11.84 -2.82 -20.62
CA VAL A 7 10.71 -2.48 -21.49
C VAL A 7 10.14 -1.15 -21.02
N ARG A 8 9.79 -0.29 -21.99
CA ARG A 8 9.00 0.92 -21.74
C ARG A 8 7.70 0.81 -22.51
N ILE A 9 6.60 0.96 -21.80
CA ILE A 9 5.24 1.04 -22.37
C ILE A 9 4.98 2.51 -22.71
N ASP A 10 4.10 2.80 -23.67
CA ASP A 10 3.67 4.18 -23.97
C ASP A 10 3.02 4.79 -22.72
N ASP A 11 3.63 5.85 -22.20
CA ASP A 11 3.32 6.47 -20.92
C ASP A 11 2.49 7.75 -21.04
N ARG A 12 2.14 8.17 -22.26
CA ARG A 12 1.47 9.47 -22.52
C ARG A 12 0.12 9.60 -21.78
N ASP A 13 -0.68 8.55 -21.79
CA ASP A 13 -1.98 8.55 -21.11
C ASP A 13 -1.80 8.56 -19.57
N PHE A 14 -0.78 7.88 -19.09
CA PHE A 14 -0.46 7.87 -17.65
C PHE A 14 0.08 9.22 -17.19
N HIS A 15 0.87 9.91 -18.01
CA HIS A 15 1.29 11.29 -17.74
C HIS A 15 0.10 12.26 -17.71
N ALA A 16 -0.84 12.14 -18.65
CA ALA A 16 -2.05 12.95 -18.65
C ALA A 16 -2.90 12.70 -17.40
N ALA A 17 -3.08 11.44 -16.99
CA ALA A 17 -3.77 11.07 -15.76
C ALA A 17 -3.07 11.62 -14.50
N LEU A 18 -1.73 11.58 -14.46
CA LEU A 18 -0.93 12.15 -13.37
C LEU A 18 -1.13 13.67 -13.28
N MET A 19 -1.08 14.39 -14.40
CA MET A 19 -1.32 15.84 -14.44
C MET A 19 -2.74 16.19 -13.98
N SER A 20 -3.75 15.42 -14.38
CA SER A 20 -5.12 15.61 -13.91
C SER A 20 -5.22 15.43 -12.41
N ALA A 21 -4.68 14.34 -11.85
CA ALA A 21 -4.70 14.10 -10.42
C ALA A 21 -3.93 15.17 -9.61
N GLN A 22 -2.85 15.72 -10.17
CA GLN A 22 -2.14 16.85 -9.56
C GLN A 22 -3.01 18.12 -9.51
N ALA A 23 -3.75 18.40 -10.57
CA ALA A 23 -4.67 19.53 -10.61
C ALA A 23 -5.82 19.36 -9.59
N ASP A 24 -6.36 18.15 -9.45
CA ASP A 24 -7.41 17.85 -8.47
C ASP A 24 -6.92 18.07 -7.03
N VAL A 25 -5.70 17.65 -6.71
CA VAL A 25 -5.07 17.93 -5.41
C VAL A 25 -4.90 19.43 -5.19
N ALA A 26 -4.47 20.17 -6.20
CA ALA A 26 -4.31 21.62 -6.08
C ALA A 26 -5.66 22.32 -5.84
N ALA A 27 -6.71 21.90 -6.52
CA ALA A 27 -8.07 22.42 -6.32
C ALA A 27 -8.62 22.09 -4.93
N ALA A 28 -8.42 20.87 -4.45
CA ALA A 28 -8.83 20.45 -3.12
C ALA A 28 -8.06 21.20 -2.01
N LYS A 29 -6.76 21.43 -2.17
CA LYS A 29 -5.95 22.26 -1.26
C LYS A 29 -6.45 23.70 -1.20
N ALA A 30 -6.77 24.29 -2.35
CA ALA A 30 -7.34 25.63 -2.40
C ALA A 30 -8.70 25.70 -1.68
N SER A 31 -9.53 24.66 -1.77
CA SER A 31 -10.81 24.58 -1.05
C SER A 31 -10.60 24.55 0.47
N VAL A 32 -9.66 23.77 0.98
CA VAL A 32 -9.31 23.75 2.41
C VAL A 32 -8.83 25.12 2.86
N ALA A 33 -7.90 25.73 2.13
CA ALA A 33 -7.37 27.05 2.45
C ALA A 33 -8.45 28.14 2.47
N ASN A 34 -9.46 28.06 1.58
CA ASN A 34 -10.59 28.97 1.58
C ASN A 34 -11.41 28.88 2.88
N TYR A 35 -11.76 27.67 3.32
CA TYR A 35 -12.48 27.48 4.60
C TYR A 35 -11.62 27.88 5.81
N GLU A 36 -10.33 27.66 5.79
CA GLU A 36 -9.42 28.13 6.83
C GLU A 36 -9.41 29.67 6.93
N ALA A 37 -9.40 30.35 5.76
CA ALA A 37 -9.50 31.80 5.74
C ALA A 37 -10.86 32.31 6.26
N GLU A 38 -11.95 31.62 5.92
CA GLU A 38 -13.28 31.95 6.45
C GLU A 38 -13.37 31.74 7.97
N ILE A 39 -12.80 30.62 8.47
CA ILE A 39 -12.70 30.35 9.91
C ILE A 39 -11.87 31.44 10.61
N ALA A 40 -10.75 31.85 10.01
CA ALA A 40 -9.91 32.91 10.58
C ALA A 40 -10.63 34.27 10.64
N ARG A 41 -11.54 34.55 9.71
CA ARG A 41 -12.37 35.76 9.70
C ARG A 41 -13.51 35.74 10.72
N GLN A 42 -14.03 34.55 11.05
CA GLN A 42 -15.25 34.40 11.87
C GLN A 42 -15.15 35.04 13.26
N PRO A 43 -14.02 35.01 14.00
CA PRO A 43 -13.87 35.70 15.29
C PRO A 43 -14.16 37.20 15.21
N ALA A 44 -13.73 37.87 14.16
CA ALA A 44 -13.99 39.29 13.98
C ALA A 44 -15.50 39.59 13.81
N LEU A 45 -16.23 38.70 13.11
CA LEU A 45 -17.67 38.81 12.95
C LEU A 45 -18.41 38.56 14.29
N VAL A 46 -17.91 37.61 15.09
CA VAL A 46 -18.43 37.38 16.44
C VAL A 46 -18.18 38.59 17.35
N ASP A 47 -17.00 39.19 17.27
CA ASP A 47 -16.68 40.38 18.09
C ASP A 47 -17.52 41.59 17.64
N GLN A 48 -17.79 41.76 16.35
CA GLN A 48 -18.70 42.78 15.82
C GLN A 48 -20.13 42.58 16.38
N ALA A 49 -20.68 41.38 16.32
CA ALA A 49 -22.00 41.08 16.86
C ALA A 49 -22.08 41.27 18.38
N ARG A 50 -21.00 40.91 19.10
CA ARG A 50 -20.87 41.15 20.55
C ARG A 50 -20.82 42.65 20.87
N ALA A 51 -20.16 43.46 20.08
CA ALA A 51 -20.15 44.91 20.27
C ALA A 51 -21.54 45.52 20.03
N THR A 52 -22.31 45.03 19.08
CA THR A 52 -23.70 45.43 18.86
C THR A 52 -24.55 45.12 20.09
N LEU A 53 -24.44 43.92 20.68
CA LEU A 53 -25.17 43.57 21.90
C LEU A 53 -24.83 44.46 23.09
N ARG A 54 -23.56 44.86 23.23
CA ARG A 54 -23.18 45.80 24.31
C ARG A 54 -23.83 47.19 24.13
N ALA A 55 -23.98 47.63 22.88
CA ALA A 55 -24.69 48.88 22.59
C ALA A 55 -26.17 48.74 22.90
N ASP A 56 -26.79 47.62 22.52
CA ASP A 56 -28.21 47.34 22.88
C ASP A 56 -28.41 47.27 24.41
N ASP A 57 -27.47 46.65 25.15
CA ASP A 57 -27.55 46.57 26.61
C ASP A 57 -27.55 47.99 27.24
N ALA A 58 -26.75 48.90 26.75
CA ALA A 58 -26.69 50.28 27.22
C ALA A 58 -27.96 51.07 26.88
N THR A 59 -28.52 50.93 25.67
CA THR A 59 -29.80 51.59 25.29
C THR A 59 -30.97 51.00 26.06
N LEU A 60 -30.98 49.71 26.29
CA LEU A 60 -32.01 49.03 27.09
C LEU A 60 -31.97 49.45 28.56
N GLU A 61 -30.78 49.61 29.15
CA GLU A 61 -30.64 50.14 30.53
C GLU A 61 -31.27 51.54 30.67
N PHE A 62 -30.96 52.42 29.70
CA PHE A 62 -31.56 53.75 29.64
C PHE A 62 -33.08 53.69 29.49
N ALA A 63 -33.59 52.84 28.57
CA ALA A 63 -35.04 52.71 28.35
C ALA A 63 -35.76 52.15 29.60
N ARG A 64 -35.16 51.23 30.35
CA ARG A 64 -35.68 50.70 31.61
C ARG A 64 -35.76 51.78 32.69
N ALA A 65 -34.68 52.55 32.86
CA ALA A 65 -34.65 53.64 33.81
C ALA A 65 -35.71 54.72 33.50
N ASN A 66 -35.87 55.02 32.19
CA ASN A 66 -36.86 55.98 31.71
C ASN A 66 -38.29 55.47 31.94
N ALA A 67 -38.60 54.22 31.58
CA ALA A 67 -39.90 53.61 31.81
C ALA A 67 -40.29 53.60 33.32
N ALA A 68 -39.31 53.27 34.17
CA ALA A 68 -39.52 53.31 35.64
C ALA A 68 -39.77 54.73 36.15
N ARG A 69 -39.01 55.70 35.63
CA ARG A 69 -39.18 57.13 36.01
C ARG A 69 -40.56 57.63 35.63
N TYR A 70 -41.03 57.46 34.42
CA TYR A 70 -42.32 57.94 33.95
C TYR A 70 -43.49 57.20 34.62
N ARG A 71 -43.31 55.92 34.94
CA ARG A 71 -44.29 55.19 35.78
C ARG A 71 -44.48 55.87 37.15
N ASN A 72 -43.38 56.15 37.86
CA ASN A 72 -43.46 56.81 39.16
C ASN A 72 -44.06 58.22 39.09
N LEU A 73 -43.71 59.01 38.03
CA LEU A 73 -44.26 60.34 37.79
C LEU A 73 -45.79 60.29 37.55
N SER A 74 -46.27 59.35 36.80
CA SER A 74 -47.65 59.11 36.50
C SER A 74 -48.44 58.71 37.78
N GLU A 75 -47.88 57.82 38.62
CA GLU A 75 -48.44 57.35 39.86
C GLU A 75 -48.52 58.47 40.92
N THR A 76 -47.58 59.40 40.93
CA THR A 76 -47.60 60.58 41.83
C THR A 76 -48.39 61.75 41.28
N GLY A 77 -48.99 61.64 40.10
CA GLY A 77 -49.75 62.71 39.44
C GLY A 77 -48.90 63.84 38.84
N ALA A 78 -47.53 63.66 38.79
CA ALA A 78 -46.63 64.66 38.30
C ALA A 78 -46.27 64.43 36.78
N GLY A 79 -46.77 63.37 36.16
CA GLY A 79 -46.58 63.03 34.73
C GLY A 79 -47.87 62.63 34.05
N THR A 80 -47.85 62.62 32.67
CA THR A 80 -49.04 62.23 31.92
C THR A 80 -49.03 60.71 31.61
N THR A 81 -50.24 60.12 31.47
CA THR A 81 -50.40 58.72 31.04
C THR A 81 -49.84 58.49 29.69
N GLN A 82 -49.83 59.48 28.78
CA GLN A 82 -49.26 59.41 27.46
C GLN A 82 -47.72 59.22 27.47
N GLU A 83 -47.03 59.98 28.31
CA GLU A 83 -45.58 59.86 28.49
C GLU A 83 -45.21 58.51 29.11
N GLN A 84 -45.97 57.98 30.04
CA GLN A 84 -45.79 56.63 30.59
C GLN A 84 -45.95 55.55 29.48
N GLN A 85 -47.02 55.66 28.68
CA GLN A 85 -47.27 54.71 27.60
C GLN A 85 -46.12 54.75 26.54
N HIS A 86 -45.66 55.96 26.19
CA HIS A 86 -44.53 56.13 25.22
C HIS A 86 -43.26 55.52 25.79
N ALA A 87 -42.90 55.74 27.02
CA ALA A 87 -41.71 55.13 27.64
C ALA A 87 -41.82 53.60 27.76
N ALA A 88 -43.02 53.08 28.02
CA ALA A 88 -43.27 51.63 28.08
C ALA A 88 -43.15 51.01 26.64
N SER A 89 -43.66 51.67 25.60
CA SER A 89 -43.49 51.20 24.21
C SER A 89 -42.03 51.21 23.75
N ALA A 90 -41.29 52.30 24.09
CA ALA A 90 -39.87 52.39 23.78
C ALA A 90 -39.06 51.25 24.47
N LEU A 91 -39.39 50.94 25.74
CA LEU A 91 -38.76 49.79 26.42
C LEU A 91 -39.09 48.46 25.72
N ALA A 92 -40.32 48.27 25.26
CA ALA A 92 -40.71 47.03 24.56
C ALA A 92 -39.99 46.91 23.22
N GLU A 93 -39.79 48.03 22.50
CA GLU A 93 -39.01 48.08 21.24
C GLU A 93 -37.55 47.69 21.47
N GLU A 94 -36.88 48.22 22.50
CA GLU A 94 -35.49 47.92 22.84
C GLU A 94 -35.31 46.46 23.27
N LEU A 95 -36.25 45.91 24.04
CA LEU A 95 -36.24 44.48 24.39
C LEU A 95 -36.35 43.58 23.16
N ALA A 96 -37.20 43.93 22.20
CA ALA A 96 -37.33 43.19 20.95
C ALA A 96 -36.07 43.33 20.08
N GLN A 97 -35.43 44.49 20.06
CA GLN A 97 -34.20 44.74 19.34
C GLN A 97 -33.04 43.90 19.92
N GLN A 98 -32.86 43.94 21.25
CA GLN A 98 -31.87 43.13 21.94
C GLN A 98 -32.08 41.63 21.69
N ALA A 99 -33.32 41.14 21.73
CA ALA A 99 -33.64 39.75 21.47
C ALA A 99 -33.23 39.34 20.03
N ARG A 100 -33.51 40.20 19.03
CA ARG A 100 -33.07 39.94 17.63
C ARG A 100 -31.57 39.89 17.51
N ASN A 101 -30.85 40.87 18.05
CA ASN A 101 -29.39 40.94 17.96
C ASN A 101 -28.71 39.83 18.74
N ARG A 102 -29.31 39.38 19.85
CA ARG A 102 -28.87 38.20 20.60
C ARG A 102 -28.98 36.92 19.75
N ALA A 103 -30.09 36.73 19.05
CA ALA A 103 -30.26 35.60 18.14
C ALA A 103 -29.24 35.64 16.98
N ALA A 104 -28.97 36.82 16.41
CA ALA A 104 -27.96 37.03 15.38
C ALA A 104 -26.54 36.72 15.89
N PHE A 105 -26.21 37.12 17.12
CA PHE A 105 -24.93 36.78 17.74
C PHE A 105 -24.74 35.26 17.89
N VAL A 106 -25.76 34.57 18.45
CA VAL A 106 -25.72 33.09 18.59
C VAL A 106 -25.57 32.41 17.24
N ALA A 107 -26.30 32.87 16.21
CA ALA A 107 -26.17 32.33 14.86
C ALA A 107 -24.75 32.53 14.28
N THR A 108 -24.13 33.69 14.56
CA THR A 108 -22.77 33.99 14.15
C THR A 108 -21.72 33.10 14.87
N GLU A 109 -21.92 32.84 16.16
CA GLU A 109 -21.07 31.89 16.90
C GLU A 109 -21.21 30.46 16.34
N GLN A 110 -22.44 29.99 16.12
CA GLN A 110 -22.70 28.63 15.59
C GLN A 110 -22.15 28.45 14.17
N ASN A 111 -22.06 29.51 13.36
CA ASN A 111 -21.50 29.45 12.03
C ASN A 111 -20.04 28.99 12.03
N LEU A 112 -19.29 29.23 13.12
CA LEU A 112 -17.92 28.73 13.25
C LEU A 112 -17.86 27.18 13.20
N ASP A 113 -18.80 26.50 13.81
CA ASP A 113 -18.83 25.04 13.82
C ASP A 113 -19.28 24.49 12.46
N VAL A 114 -20.16 25.20 11.77
CA VAL A 114 -20.50 24.88 10.38
C VAL A 114 -19.26 24.98 9.48
N LEU A 115 -18.50 26.08 9.58
CA LEU A 115 -17.27 26.29 8.80
C LEU A 115 -16.22 25.23 9.11
N LYS A 116 -16.03 24.82 10.38
CA LYS A 116 -15.14 23.73 10.77
C LYS A 116 -15.54 22.41 10.10
N THR A 117 -16.84 22.09 10.13
CA THR A 117 -17.37 20.88 9.49
C THR A 117 -17.13 20.90 7.96
N GLN A 118 -17.30 22.07 7.32
CA GLN A 118 -17.04 22.25 5.90
C GLN A 118 -15.54 22.09 5.58
N ARG A 119 -14.67 22.66 6.42
CA ARG A 119 -13.22 22.47 6.32
C ARG A 119 -12.84 20.99 6.43
N ASP A 120 -13.42 20.26 7.41
CA ASP A 120 -13.15 18.84 7.60
C ASP A 120 -13.63 18.00 6.40
N LYS A 121 -14.78 18.34 5.83
CA LYS A 121 -15.26 17.75 4.58
C LYS A 121 -14.30 18.03 3.42
N ALA A 122 -13.81 19.25 3.29
CA ALA A 122 -12.83 19.62 2.27
C ALA A 122 -11.48 18.90 2.48
N ALA A 123 -11.04 18.71 3.75
CA ALA A 123 -9.85 17.92 4.08
C ALA A 123 -10.02 16.44 3.70
N GLY A 124 -11.21 15.87 3.87
CA GLY A 124 -11.52 14.52 3.39
C GLY A 124 -11.46 14.41 1.86
N ALA A 125 -11.95 15.44 1.14
CA ALA A 125 -11.84 15.49 -0.32
C ALA A 125 -10.38 15.63 -0.78
N LEU A 126 -9.55 16.38 -0.05
CA LEU A 126 -8.12 16.48 -0.29
C LEU A 126 -7.42 15.13 -0.13
N ALA A 127 -7.69 14.41 0.96
CA ALA A 127 -7.12 13.09 1.19
C ALA A 127 -7.50 12.10 0.07
N HIS A 128 -8.74 12.16 -0.43
CA HIS A 128 -9.16 11.36 -1.58
C HIS A 128 -8.39 11.72 -2.86
N ALA A 129 -8.21 13.01 -3.14
CA ALA A 129 -7.44 13.46 -4.30
C ALA A 129 -5.96 13.06 -4.20
N GLU A 130 -5.36 13.13 -3.02
CA GLU A 130 -3.98 12.68 -2.77
C GLU A 130 -3.83 11.16 -2.99
N ALA A 131 -4.80 10.35 -2.57
CA ALA A 131 -4.80 8.92 -2.85
C ALA A 131 -4.91 8.63 -4.37
N ALA A 132 -5.72 9.38 -5.09
CA ALA A 132 -5.82 9.29 -6.56
C ALA A 132 -4.51 9.69 -7.25
N LEU A 133 -3.82 10.71 -6.74
CA LEU A 133 -2.50 11.12 -7.22
C LEU A 133 -1.45 10.01 -7.02
N GLU A 134 -1.41 9.37 -5.85
CA GLU A 134 -0.49 8.24 -5.60
C GLU A 134 -0.80 7.05 -6.52
N GLN A 135 -2.08 6.76 -6.78
CA GLN A 135 -2.47 5.73 -7.75
C GLN A 135 -2.00 6.07 -9.18
N ALA A 136 -2.12 7.33 -9.60
CA ALA A 136 -1.64 7.78 -10.91
C ALA A 136 -0.12 7.66 -11.03
N LYS A 137 0.64 8.02 -9.98
CA LYS A 137 2.10 7.83 -9.92
C LYS A 137 2.49 6.35 -10.02
N LEU A 138 1.79 5.50 -9.29
CA LEU A 138 2.02 4.06 -9.32
C LEU A 138 1.77 3.48 -10.71
N ASN A 139 0.66 3.86 -11.34
CA ASN A 139 0.34 3.43 -12.70
C ASN A 139 1.41 3.88 -13.71
N LEU A 140 1.92 5.10 -13.57
CA LEU A 140 3.01 5.60 -14.39
C LEU A 140 4.29 4.79 -14.15
N SER A 141 4.62 4.43 -12.92
CA SER A 141 5.80 3.61 -12.62
C SER A 141 5.75 2.23 -13.28
N TYR A 142 4.56 1.67 -13.49
CA TYR A 142 4.38 0.39 -14.19
C TYR A 142 4.65 0.45 -15.70
N THR A 143 4.77 1.64 -16.26
CA THR A 143 5.17 1.78 -17.69
C THR A 143 6.63 1.49 -17.92
N GLU A 144 7.47 1.57 -16.88
CA GLU A 144 8.89 1.23 -16.92
C GLU A 144 9.14 -0.10 -16.22
N ILE A 145 9.43 -1.13 -16.99
CA ILE A 145 9.65 -2.47 -16.47
C ILE A 145 11.14 -2.71 -16.30
N HIS A 146 11.56 -2.81 -15.05
CA HIS A 146 12.94 -3.04 -14.65
C HIS A 146 13.20 -4.51 -14.30
N ALA A 147 14.47 -4.92 -14.44
CA ALA A 147 14.92 -6.25 -14.04
C ALA A 147 14.84 -6.40 -12.50
N PRO A 148 14.10 -7.37 -11.95
CA PRO A 148 14.03 -7.58 -10.50
C PRO A 148 15.31 -8.21 -9.93
N VAL A 149 16.05 -8.96 -10.74
CA VAL A 149 17.28 -9.69 -10.37
C VAL A 149 18.33 -9.63 -11.48
N ASP A 150 19.56 -9.90 -11.12
CA ASP A 150 20.61 -10.13 -12.13
C ASP A 150 20.33 -11.44 -12.88
N GLY A 151 20.51 -11.43 -14.21
CA GLY A 151 20.27 -12.62 -15.00
C GLY A 151 20.40 -12.41 -16.50
N LYS A 152 20.13 -13.46 -17.27
CA LYS A 152 20.02 -13.39 -18.73
C LYS A 152 18.55 -13.38 -19.13
N VAL A 153 18.23 -12.53 -20.12
CA VAL A 153 16.89 -12.54 -20.74
C VAL A 153 16.73 -13.83 -21.54
N GLY A 154 15.78 -14.63 -21.14
CA GLY A 154 15.41 -15.87 -21.82
C GLY A 154 14.35 -15.61 -22.89
N ARG A 155 13.10 -15.91 -22.58
CA ARG A 155 11.98 -15.72 -23.50
C ARG A 155 11.58 -14.25 -23.57
N ARG A 156 11.64 -13.63 -24.76
CA ARG A 156 11.15 -12.27 -25.01
C ARG A 156 9.92 -12.31 -25.90
N SER A 157 8.76 -11.93 -25.36
CA SER A 157 7.50 -11.77 -26.10
C SER A 157 7.25 -10.31 -26.49
N ALA A 158 7.85 -9.36 -25.75
CA ALA A 158 7.71 -7.94 -25.99
C ALA A 158 8.32 -7.54 -27.35
N ARG A 159 7.55 -6.83 -28.17
CA ARG A 159 7.97 -6.23 -29.46
C ARG A 159 7.55 -4.77 -29.47
N VAL A 160 8.35 -3.93 -30.13
CA VAL A 160 7.99 -2.52 -30.31
C VAL A 160 6.72 -2.41 -31.16
N GLY A 161 5.76 -1.62 -30.69
CA GLY A 161 4.45 -1.45 -31.32
C GLY A 161 3.42 -2.53 -30.98
N ALA A 162 3.76 -3.53 -30.17
CA ALA A 162 2.81 -4.53 -29.71
C ALA A 162 1.91 -3.98 -28.61
N PHE A 163 0.62 -4.28 -28.69
CA PHE A 163 -0.31 -4.00 -27.59
C PHE A 163 -0.08 -5.02 -26.46
N VAL A 164 -0.04 -4.53 -25.22
CA VAL A 164 0.16 -5.33 -24.02
C VAL A 164 -0.99 -5.13 -23.04
N THR A 165 -1.38 -6.20 -22.37
CA THR A 165 -2.42 -6.17 -21.33
C THR A 165 -1.82 -6.53 -19.98
N THR A 166 -2.48 -6.12 -18.92
CA THR A 166 -2.07 -6.49 -17.55
C THR A 166 -2.04 -8.02 -17.41
N GLY A 167 -0.92 -8.53 -16.85
CA GLY A 167 -0.71 -9.97 -16.70
C GLY A 167 -0.09 -10.68 -17.90
N ALA A 168 0.09 -10.01 -19.05
CA ALA A 168 0.79 -10.60 -20.19
C ALA A 168 2.29 -10.77 -19.90
N PRO A 169 2.90 -11.95 -20.13
CA PRO A 169 4.32 -12.17 -19.94
C PRO A 169 5.11 -11.44 -21.05
N LEU A 170 5.96 -10.50 -20.68
CA LEU A 170 6.77 -9.70 -21.62
C LEU A 170 8.13 -10.33 -21.88
N LEU A 171 8.78 -10.83 -20.85
CA LEU A 171 10.07 -11.49 -20.90
C LEU A 171 10.28 -12.35 -19.64
N ALA A 172 11.23 -13.27 -19.73
CA ALA A 172 11.68 -14.05 -18.58
C ALA A 172 13.14 -13.73 -18.28
N ILE A 173 13.48 -13.52 -17.01
CA ILE A 173 14.86 -13.37 -16.57
C ILE A 173 15.26 -14.64 -15.86
N VAL A 174 16.39 -15.21 -16.26
CA VAL A 174 16.94 -16.42 -15.67
C VAL A 174 18.17 -16.04 -14.84
N PRO A 175 18.09 -16.09 -13.48
CA PRO A 175 19.22 -15.84 -12.61
C PRO A 175 20.18 -17.06 -12.65
N LEU A 176 21.24 -16.95 -13.43
CA LEU A 176 22.22 -18.04 -13.58
C LEU A 176 23.11 -18.24 -12.34
N SER A 177 23.22 -17.21 -11.48
CA SER A 177 23.93 -17.30 -10.20
C SER A 177 23.29 -18.29 -9.23
N ASP A 178 21.99 -18.45 -9.32
CA ASP A 178 21.18 -19.26 -8.41
C ASP A 178 20.77 -20.60 -9.03
N ALA A 179 21.43 -20.93 -10.18
CA ALA A 179 21.18 -22.19 -10.87
C ALA A 179 21.59 -23.38 -9.99
N TYR A 180 20.75 -24.37 -9.94
CA TYR A 180 20.99 -25.63 -9.24
C TYR A 180 20.72 -26.81 -10.16
N ILE A 181 21.19 -27.98 -9.77
CA ILE A 181 21.00 -29.22 -10.50
C ILE A 181 20.05 -30.11 -9.70
N VAL A 182 19.10 -30.72 -10.39
CA VAL A 182 18.27 -31.78 -9.86
C VAL A 182 18.73 -33.08 -10.47
N ALA A 183 19.46 -33.87 -9.68
CA ALA A 183 19.97 -35.18 -10.12
C ALA A 183 19.10 -36.31 -9.52
N ASN A 184 18.64 -37.21 -10.38
CA ASN A 184 17.76 -38.30 -9.98
C ASN A 184 18.58 -39.57 -9.68
N PHE A 185 18.91 -39.81 -8.43
CA PHE A 185 19.65 -40.99 -7.97
C PHE A 185 18.71 -42.17 -7.66
N GLN A 186 19.21 -43.38 -7.85
CA GLN A 186 18.50 -44.59 -7.44
C GLN A 186 18.51 -44.74 -5.91
N GLU A 187 17.46 -45.30 -5.33
CA GLU A 187 17.30 -45.48 -3.89
C GLU A 187 18.52 -46.14 -3.21
N ASN A 188 19.15 -47.13 -3.86
CA ASN A 188 20.33 -47.84 -3.36
C ASN A 188 21.60 -46.95 -3.32
N GLN A 189 21.65 -45.85 -4.08
CA GLN A 189 22.78 -44.92 -4.12
C GLN A 189 22.72 -43.91 -2.97
N LEU A 190 21.53 -43.66 -2.40
CA LEU A 190 21.31 -42.66 -1.38
C LEU A 190 21.79 -43.03 0.00
N ALA A 191 22.00 -44.34 0.30
CA ALA A 191 22.28 -44.83 1.65
C ALA A 191 23.43 -44.11 2.36
N ARG A 192 24.44 -43.67 1.61
CA ARG A 192 25.62 -42.99 2.11
C ARG A 192 25.72 -41.50 1.77
N MET A 193 24.75 -40.97 1.01
CA MET A 193 24.74 -39.57 0.57
C MET A 193 24.22 -38.66 1.69
N ARG A 194 24.87 -37.54 1.91
CA ARG A 194 24.54 -36.56 2.95
C ARG A 194 24.52 -35.13 2.35
N PRO A 195 23.70 -34.21 2.86
CA PRO A 195 23.88 -32.79 2.61
C PRO A 195 25.31 -32.36 2.94
N GLY A 196 25.95 -31.61 2.04
CA GLY A 196 27.33 -31.19 2.13
C GLY A 196 28.34 -32.08 1.40
N ASP A 197 27.96 -33.27 0.92
CA ASP A 197 28.87 -34.11 0.11
C ASP A 197 29.27 -33.39 -1.18
N THR A 198 30.57 -33.44 -1.53
CA THR A 198 31.12 -32.81 -2.74
C THR A 198 30.66 -33.55 -3.97
N VAL A 199 30.30 -32.79 -5.01
CA VAL A 199 29.82 -33.31 -6.28
C VAL A 199 30.68 -32.78 -7.42
N ARG A 200 31.09 -33.70 -8.29
CA ARG A 200 31.67 -33.37 -9.59
C ARG A 200 30.57 -33.41 -10.65
N ILE A 201 30.46 -32.33 -11.41
CA ILE A 201 29.43 -32.14 -12.40
C ILE A 201 30.10 -32.02 -13.77
N LYS A 202 29.74 -32.89 -14.68
CA LYS A 202 30.10 -32.82 -16.08
C LYS A 202 28.90 -32.38 -16.89
N VAL A 203 29.08 -31.37 -17.72
CA VAL A 203 28.02 -30.83 -18.59
C VAL A 203 28.26 -31.30 -20.00
N ASP A 204 27.27 -31.93 -20.60
CA ASP A 204 27.41 -32.53 -21.95
C ASP A 204 27.80 -31.48 -23.02
N SER A 205 27.34 -30.24 -22.86
CA SER A 205 27.65 -29.13 -23.76
C SER A 205 29.09 -28.60 -23.65
N PHE A 206 29.84 -28.98 -22.59
CA PHE A 206 31.21 -28.51 -22.33
C PHE A 206 32.15 -29.68 -22.05
N PRO A 207 32.55 -30.47 -23.08
CA PRO A 207 33.43 -31.62 -22.91
C PRO A 207 34.74 -31.20 -22.23
N GLY A 208 35.13 -31.93 -21.17
CA GLY A 208 36.40 -31.69 -20.46
C GLY A 208 36.34 -30.65 -19.34
N VAL A 209 35.22 -29.97 -19.15
CA VAL A 209 35.01 -29.03 -18.03
C VAL A 209 34.29 -29.76 -16.88
N VAL A 210 34.92 -29.77 -15.71
CA VAL A 210 34.33 -30.32 -14.49
C VAL A 210 33.98 -29.16 -13.55
N ILE A 211 32.72 -29.05 -13.26
CA ILE A 211 32.18 -28.06 -12.31
C ILE A 211 32.07 -28.72 -10.93
N ARG A 212 32.37 -27.99 -9.88
CA ARG A 212 32.22 -28.45 -8.50
C ARG A 212 30.93 -27.93 -7.90
N GLY A 213 30.34 -28.73 -7.05
CA GLY A 213 29.18 -28.39 -6.29
C GLY A 213 29.07 -29.25 -5.04
N HIS A 214 28.03 -29.11 -4.31
CA HIS A 214 27.75 -29.94 -3.13
C HIS A 214 26.25 -30.28 -3.07
N VAL A 215 25.96 -31.40 -2.40
CA VAL A 215 24.59 -31.81 -2.14
C VAL A 215 23.95 -30.82 -1.17
N ASP A 216 22.89 -30.17 -1.60
CA ASP A 216 22.09 -29.26 -0.77
C ASP A 216 21.06 -30.05 0.05
N SER A 217 20.22 -30.79 -0.61
CA SER A 217 19.15 -31.55 0.02
C SER A 217 18.73 -32.77 -0.78
N LEU A 218 18.20 -33.75 -0.08
CA LEU A 218 17.56 -34.93 -0.68
C LEU A 218 16.05 -34.74 -0.56
N ALA A 219 15.32 -35.02 -1.63
CA ALA A 219 13.85 -34.95 -1.58
C ALA A 219 13.29 -35.99 -0.60
N PRO A 220 12.24 -35.65 0.17
CA PRO A 220 11.63 -36.57 1.15
C PRO A 220 10.81 -37.70 0.48
N ALA A 221 10.59 -37.64 -0.83
CA ALA A 221 9.81 -38.61 -1.58
C ALA A 221 10.41 -38.87 -2.96
N THR A 222 10.02 -39.98 -3.58
CA THR A 222 10.43 -40.35 -4.94
C THR A 222 9.77 -39.49 -5.98
N GLY A 223 10.35 -39.36 -7.16
CA GLY A 223 9.76 -38.59 -8.28
C GLY A 223 8.35 -39.06 -8.68
N VAL A 224 8.06 -40.34 -8.47
CA VAL A 224 6.73 -40.91 -8.74
C VAL A 224 5.66 -40.38 -7.76
N SER A 225 6.02 -40.16 -6.50
CA SER A 225 5.10 -39.64 -5.49
C SER A 225 4.68 -38.20 -5.75
N PHE A 226 5.45 -37.42 -6.52
CA PHE A 226 5.16 -36.06 -6.94
C PHE A 226 4.63 -35.95 -8.38
N ALA A 227 4.47 -37.09 -9.06
CA ALA A 227 3.95 -37.08 -10.43
C ALA A 227 2.46 -36.70 -10.45
N PRO A 228 2.01 -35.81 -11.35
CA PRO A 228 0.59 -35.45 -11.46
C PRO A 228 -0.34 -36.62 -11.78
N ILE A 229 0.21 -37.68 -12.37
CA ILE A 229 -0.49 -38.93 -12.71
C ILE A 229 0.32 -40.06 -12.09
N ALA A 230 -0.27 -40.76 -11.11
CA ALA A 230 0.34 -41.96 -10.55
C ALA A 230 0.40 -43.06 -11.63
N PRO A 231 1.56 -43.69 -11.87
CA PRO A 231 1.63 -44.83 -12.79
C PRO A 231 0.85 -46.00 -12.21
N ASP A 232 -0.20 -46.42 -12.86
CA ASP A 232 -0.98 -47.58 -12.49
C ASP A 232 -0.47 -48.81 -13.26
N ASN A 233 -0.15 -49.88 -12.55
CA ASN A 233 0.26 -51.14 -13.15
C ASN A 233 -0.97 -51.94 -13.52
N ALA A 234 -1.44 -51.84 -14.74
CA ALA A 234 -2.64 -52.47 -15.28
C ALA A 234 -2.63 -54.03 -15.22
N THR A 235 -1.53 -54.66 -14.88
CA THR A 235 -1.36 -56.13 -14.92
C THR A 235 -1.48 -56.84 -13.57
N GLY A 236 -1.72 -56.13 -12.48
CA GLY A 236 -1.95 -56.76 -11.12
C GLY A 236 -0.74 -57.48 -10.50
N ASN A 237 0.41 -57.58 -11.19
CA ASN A 237 1.60 -58.17 -10.68
C ASN A 237 2.52 -57.08 -10.06
N PHE A 238 2.84 -57.23 -8.79
CA PHE A 238 3.79 -56.37 -8.12
C PHE A 238 5.21 -56.64 -8.64
N THR A 239 5.76 -55.77 -9.48
CA THR A 239 7.16 -55.78 -9.83
C THR A 239 7.89 -54.70 -9.05
N LYS A 240 8.95 -55.05 -8.33
CA LYS A 240 9.81 -54.09 -7.64
C LYS A 240 10.58 -53.26 -8.68
N ILE A 241 10.11 -52.03 -8.94
CA ILE A 241 10.81 -51.07 -9.79
C ILE A 241 11.67 -50.20 -8.91
N VAL A 242 12.95 -50.04 -9.26
CA VAL A 242 13.88 -49.15 -8.53
C VAL A 242 13.42 -47.73 -8.68
N GLN A 243 13.08 -47.12 -7.55
CA GLN A 243 12.62 -45.75 -7.50
C GLN A 243 13.79 -44.74 -7.58
N ARG A 244 13.54 -43.58 -8.17
CA ARG A 244 14.53 -42.49 -8.20
C ARG A 244 14.08 -41.37 -7.28
N VAL A 245 15.03 -40.85 -6.52
CA VAL A 245 14.82 -39.72 -5.61
C VAL A 245 15.58 -38.53 -6.16
N PRO A 246 14.93 -37.38 -6.34
CA PRO A 246 15.60 -36.16 -6.74
C PRO A 246 16.49 -35.62 -5.62
N VAL A 247 17.72 -35.27 -5.97
CA VAL A 247 18.70 -34.64 -5.08
C VAL A 247 19.05 -33.29 -5.65
N LYS A 248 18.90 -32.26 -4.84
CA LYS A 248 19.28 -30.90 -5.19
C LYS A 248 20.76 -30.69 -4.93
N ILE A 249 21.48 -30.22 -5.94
CA ILE A 249 22.92 -29.96 -5.91
C ILE A 249 23.13 -28.50 -6.25
N THR A 250 23.78 -27.77 -5.37
CA THR A 250 24.18 -26.37 -5.60
C THR A 250 25.57 -26.33 -6.21
N ILE A 251 25.76 -25.38 -7.10
CA ILE A 251 27.04 -25.15 -7.81
C ILE A 251 27.87 -24.18 -6.98
N ASP A 252 29.14 -24.52 -6.75
CA ASP A 252 30.06 -23.66 -6.00
C ASP A 252 30.34 -22.36 -6.75
N HIS A 253 30.32 -21.24 -6.07
CA HIS A 253 30.54 -19.92 -6.67
C HIS A 253 32.00 -19.74 -7.14
N GLY A 254 32.20 -18.79 -8.09
CA GLY A 254 33.55 -18.38 -8.53
C GLY A 254 34.18 -19.25 -9.57
N GLN A 255 33.48 -20.21 -10.16
CA GLN A 255 33.98 -21.03 -11.26
C GLN A 255 33.72 -20.37 -12.62
N GLN A 256 34.72 -20.18 -13.46
CA GLN A 256 34.57 -19.51 -14.76
C GLN A 256 33.51 -20.17 -15.66
N ALA A 257 33.38 -21.49 -15.59
CA ALA A 257 32.45 -22.27 -16.40
C ALA A 257 30.97 -21.97 -16.08
N THR A 258 30.63 -21.45 -14.90
CA THR A 258 29.24 -21.18 -14.52
C THR A 258 28.60 -20.05 -15.32
N SER A 259 29.37 -19.10 -15.82
CA SER A 259 28.86 -17.99 -16.64
C SER A 259 28.36 -18.44 -18.04
N ALA A 260 28.83 -19.58 -18.53
CA ALA A 260 28.45 -20.17 -19.81
C ALA A 260 27.27 -21.15 -19.70
N LEU A 261 26.85 -21.51 -18.48
CA LEU A 261 25.74 -22.44 -18.28
C LEU A 261 24.41 -21.84 -18.75
N SER A 262 23.51 -22.72 -19.14
CA SER A 262 22.13 -22.41 -19.44
C SER A 262 21.23 -23.37 -18.65
N VAL A 263 20.07 -22.90 -18.22
CA VAL A 263 19.07 -23.77 -17.55
C VAL A 263 18.51 -24.76 -18.58
N GLY A 264 18.30 -26.01 -18.15
CA GLY A 264 17.77 -27.07 -18.98
C GLY A 264 18.82 -27.91 -19.68
N LEU A 265 20.12 -27.71 -19.40
CA LEU A 265 21.19 -28.59 -19.89
C LEU A 265 21.17 -29.92 -19.16
N SER A 266 21.54 -31.00 -19.91
CA SER A 266 21.80 -32.31 -19.32
C SER A 266 23.19 -32.35 -18.69
N VAL A 267 23.27 -32.97 -17.52
CA VAL A 267 24.51 -33.07 -16.75
C VAL A 267 24.66 -34.47 -16.16
N GLU A 268 25.89 -34.93 -16.05
CA GLU A 268 26.28 -36.12 -15.31
C GLU A 268 26.89 -35.71 -13.97
N THR A 269 26.43 -36.31 -12.88
CA THR A 269 26.86 -35.95 -11.53
C THR A 269 27.51 -37.14 -10.82
N GLU A 270 28.70 -36.92 -10.25
CA GLU A 270 29.43 -37.89 -9.45
C GLU A 270 29.57 -37.35 -8.01
N VAL A 271 28.88 -37.99 -7.06
CA VAL A 271 28.93 -37.60 -5.63
C VAL A 271 30.02 -38.38 -4.91
N ALA A 272 30.91 -37.66 -4.22
CA ALA A 272 31.93 -38.25 -3.40
C ALA A 272 31.35 -38.56 -2.02
N VAL A 273 30.89 -39.81 -1.81
CA VAL A 273 30.37 -40.24 -0.50
C VAL A 273 31.52 -40.67 0.39
N GLY A 274 31.62 -40.06 1.60
CA GLY A 274 32.66 -40.42 2.58
C GLY A 274 32.53 -41.86 3.08
N ARG A 275 33.65 -42.50 3.49
CA ARG A 275 33.64 -43.78 4.24
C ARG A 275 32.96 -43.55 5.57
N ARG A 276 31.86 -44.25 5.83
CA ARG A 276 31.18 -44.25 7.12
C ARG A 276 32.01 -45.05 8.15
N ALA A 277 32.30 -44.47 9.33
CA ALA A 277 32.44 -45.22 10.54
C ALA A 277 31.08 -45.84 10.86
N ASP A 278 31.04 -47.15 11.07
CA ASP A 278 29.83 -47.98 11.28
C ASP A 278 28.88 -47.35 12.32
N MET A 279 27.72 -46.88 11.88
CA MET A 279 26.63 -46.61 12.79
C MET A 279 25.93 -47.95 13.06
N ARG A 280 26.41 -48.66 14.11
CA ARG A 280 25.70 -49.81 14.69
C ARG A 280 24.31 -49.33 15.08
N ILE A 281 23.29 -49.95 14.53
CA ILE A 281 21.92 -49.84 14.98
C ILE A 281 21.90 -50.40 16.41
N ALA A 282 22.03 -49.53 17.41
CA ALA A 282 21.74 -49.85 18.79
C ALA A 282 20.21 -49.92 18.91
N GLY A 283 19.67 -51.13 19.03
CA GLY A 283 18.23 -51.30 19.26
C GLY A 283 17.63 -52.60 18.76
N ALA A 284 18.27 -53.71 19.03
CA ALA A 284 17.57 -54.99 18.96
C ALA A 284 18.12 -55.90 20.09
N ASP A 285 17.80 -55.54 21.31
CA ASP A 285 17.81 -56.46 22.46
C ASP A 285 17.04 -55.77 23.59
N ALA A 286 15.74 -56.01 23.61
CA ALA A 286 14.94 -56.00 24.83
C ALA A 286 13.75 -56.92 24.60
N LYS A 287 13.83 -58.04 25.28
CA LYS A 287 12.80 -59.04 25.50
C LYS A 287 11.43 -58.47 25.88
#